data_7091aa64959eca15e5d0a9ca24bb8d6c
#
_entry.id   7091aa64959eca15e5d0a9ca24bb8d6c
#
_cell.length_a   1.000
_cell.length_b   1.000
_cell.length_c   1.000
_cell.angle_alpha   90.00
_cell.angle_beta   90.00
_cell.angle_gamma   90.00
#
_symmetry.space_group_name_H-M   'P 1'
#
loop_
_entity.id
_entity.type
_entity.pdbx_description
1 polymer ?
#
loop_
_entity_poly.entity_id
_entity_poly.type
_entity_poly.pdbx_seq_one_letter_code
_entity_poly.pdbx_strand_id
1 'polypeptide(L)'
;VSADGLQWSFIPRSGVTFSDGSPLTAAEIAVSLNLARISPLYSARFAGVTDIAAANGMVTVTLSRANGALPALLDIPIVKSGTEESLTPVGTGPYYFTTDEAGACLASHSGWWRGESRPAERIALSAARDREAILYQFSSHEVQLITADLIGTEPITATGNISYEDADTTVLQFLGFNTARA
;
A
#
# COMPACT_ATOMS: atom_id res chain seq x y z
N VAL A 1 15.09 -8.61 18.07
CA VAL A 1 15.85 -7.37 18.24
C VAL A 1 17.13 -7.69 18.99
N SER A 2 18.25 -7.10 18.60
CA SER A 2 19.52 -7.19 19.33
C SER A 2 19.42 -6.54 20.72
N ALA A 3 20.33 -6.91 21.64
CA ALA A 3 20.32 -6.40 23.01
C ALA A 3 20.52 -4.87 23.10
N ASP A 4 21.23 -4.28 22.14
CA ASP A 4 21.46 -2.83 22.02
C ASP A 4 20.32 -2.10 21.29
N GLY A 5 19.33 -2.83 20.77
CA GLY A 5 18.20 -2.28 20.01
C GLY A 5 18.56 -1.75 18.63
N LEU A 6 19.77 -2.01 18.13
CA LEU A 6 20.24 -1.47 16.85
C LEU A 6 19.96 -2.38 15.65
N GLN A 7 19.63 -3.66 15.88
CA GLN A 7 19.31 -4.59 14.79
C GLN A 7 17.94 -5.24 15.01
N TRP A 8 17.13 -5.21 13.96
CA TRP A 8 15.86 -5.91 13.91
C TRP A 8 15.92 -6.99 12.84
N SER A 9 15.62 -8.22 13.21
CA SER A 9 15.60 -9.35 12.28
C SER A 9 14.18 -9.89 12.18
N PHE A 10 13.71 -10.10 10.95
CA PHE A 10 12.40 -10.59 10.62
C PHE A 10 12.50 -11.83 9.76
N ILE A 11 11.71 -12.85 10.07
CA ILE A 11 11.54 -14.03 9.24
C ILE A 11 10.24 -13.83 8.46
N PRO A 12 10.28 -13.83 7.12
CA PRO A 12 9.07 -13.77 6.32
C PRO A 12 8.12 -14.92 6.66
N ARG A 13 6.82 -14.68 6.59
CA ARG A 13 5.82 -15.75 6.71
C ARG A 13 6.05 -16.78 5.61
N SER A 14 6.06 -18.05 5.98
CA SER A 14 6.16 -19.18 5.01
C SER A 14 4.89 -19.29 4.15
N GLY A 15 5.04 -19.73 2.92
CA GLY A 15 3.93 -19.99 2.01
C GLY A 15 3.29 -18.73 1.39
N VAL A 16 3.86 -17.55 1.60
CA VAL A 16 3.41 -16.34 0.90
C VAL A 16 3.91 -16.36 -0.53
N THR A 17 3.02 -16.10 -1.48
CA THR A 17 3.34 -15.94 -2.89
C THR A 17 2.95 -14.56 -3.40
N PHE A 18 3.64 -14.13 -4.43
CA PHE A 18 3.19 -13.02 -5.28
C PHE A 18 1.98 -13.45 -6.11
N SER A 19 1.28 -12.49 -6.69
CA SER A 19 0.09 -12.74 -7.52
C SER A 19 0.36 -13.55 -8.79
N ASP A 20 1.62 -13.65 -9.22
CA ASP A 20 2.08 -14.51 -10.32
C ASP A 20 2.46 -15.94 -9.87
N GLY A 21 2.26 -16.27 -8.59
CA GLY A 21 2.56 -17.58 -8.01
C GLY A 21 4.01 -17.75 -7.55
N SER A 22 4.92 -16.82 -7.83
CA SER A 22 6.31 -16.92 -7.36
C SER A 22 6.39 -16.70 -5.84
N PRO A 23 7.32 -17.37 -5.13
CA PRO A 23 7.41 -17.28 -3.67
C PRO A 23 7.97 -15.94 -3.21
N LEU A 24 7.42 -15.40 -2.11
CA LEU A 24 8.02 -14.28 -1.40
C LEU A 24 9.24 -14.77 -0.61
N THR A 25 10.37 -14.11 -0.80
CA THR A 25 11.63 -14.39 -0.08
C THR A 25 12.08 -13.20 0.75
N ALA A 26 13.01 -13.45 1.67
CA ALA A 26 13.67 -12.37 2.42
C ALA A 26 14.41 -11.39 1.50
N ALA A 27 14.96 -11.88 0.38
CA ALA A 27 15.62 -11.03 -0.60
C ALA A 27 14.66 -10.04 -1.27
N GLU A 28 13.46 -10.49 -1.66
CA GLU A 28 12.43 -9.63 -2.23
C GLU A 28 11.99 -8.53 -1.26
N ILE A 29 11.83 -8.87 0.02
CA ILE A 29 11.49 -7.89 1.06
C ILE A 29 12.62 -6.87 1.22
N ALA A 30 13.89 -7.32 1.29
CA ALA A 30 15.02 -6.41 1.44
C ALA A 30 15.15 -5.45 0.25
N VAL A 31 14.90 -5.91 -0.98
CA VAL A 31 14.87 -5.07 -2.19
C VAL A 31 13.78 -4.01 -2.06
N SER A 32 12.53 -4.39 -1.77
CA SER A 32 11.42 -3.45 -1.63
C SER A 32 11.68 -2.40 -0.54
N LEU A 33 12.21 -2.80 0.62
CA LEU A 33 12.54 -1.88 1.70
C LEU A 33 13.70 -0.94 1.34
N ASN A 34 14.71 -1.41 0.61
CA ASN A 34 15.81 -0.55 0.13
C ASN A 34 15.32 0.47 -0.90
N LEU A 35 14.40 0.11 -1.79
CA LEU A 35 13.76 1.04 -2.71
C LEU A 35 12.91 2.07 -1.95
N ALA A 36 12.14 1.64 -0.96
CA ALA A 36 11.38 2.54 -0.12
C ALA A 36 12.28 3.55 0.63
N ARG A 37 13.46 3.12 1.09
CA ARG A 37 14.44 3.98 1.77
C ARG A 37 14.90 5.17 0.95
N ILE A 38 14.94 5.04 -0.38
CA ILE A 38 15.33 6.13 -1.30
C ILE A 38 14.13 6.80 -1.97
N SER A 39 12.92 6.30 -1.76
CA SER A 39 11.69 6.86 -2.34
C SER A 39 11.31 8.17 -1.66
N PRO A 40 10.96 9.23 -2.41
CA PRO A 40 10.46 10.48 -1.82
C PRO A 40 9.25 10.28 -0.89
N LEU A 41 8.44 9.25 -1.12
CA LEU A 41 7.23 8.98 -0.34
C LEU A 41 7.54 8.32 1.01
N TYR A 42 8.57 7.47 1.08
CA TYR A 42 8.83 6.63 2.25
C TYR A 42 10.14 6.93 2.96
N SER A 43 11.07 7.64 2.34
CA SER A 43 12.44 7.84 2.87
C SER A 43 12.47 8.39 4.30
N ALA A 44 11.53 9.26 4.67
CA ALA A 44 11.43 9.80 6.02
C ALA A 44 11.25 8.72 7.11
N ARG A 45 10.58 7.60 6.80
CA ARG A 45 10.38 6.47 7.71
C ARG A 45 11.70 5.73 7.99
N PHE A 46 12.67 5.85 7.11
CA PHE A 46 13.97 5.17 7.16
C PHE A 46 15.13 6.08 7.62
N ALA A 47 14.85 7.27 8.14
CA ALA A 47 15.87 8.26 8.51
C ALA A 47 16.96 7.72 9.48
N GLY A 48 16.61 6.74 10.32
CA GLY A 48 17.56 6.09 11.24
C GLY A 48 18.12 4.75 10.73
N VAL A 49 17.74 4.31 9.53
CA VAL A 49 18.18 3.00 8.99
C VAL A 49 19.48 3.17 8.21
N THR A 50 20.50 2.43 8.62
CA THR A 50 21.82 2.43 7.99
C THR A 50 22.00 1.33 6.97
N ASP A 51 21.40 0.15 7.22
CA ASP A 51 21.50 -0.99 6.32
C ASP A 51 20.24 -1.86 6.35
N ILE A 52 19.93 -2.50 5.22
CA ILE A 52 18.87 -3.52 5.08
C ILE A 52 19.44 -4.65 4.24
N ALA A 53 19.59 -5.82 4.84
CA ALA A 53 20.15 -7.00 4.20
C ALA A 53 19.25 -8.23 4.37
N ALA A 54 19.35 -9.17 3.43
CA ALA A 54 18.73 -10.49 3.54
C ALA A 54 19.81 -11.57 3.57
N ALA A 55 19.78 -12.41 4.58
CA ALA A 55 20.67 -13.56 4.71
C ALA A 55 19.97 -14.69 5.46
N ASN A 56 20.25 -15.94 5.09
CA ASN A 56 19.72 -17.13 5.77
C ASN A 56 18.19 -17.13 5.94
N GLY A 57 17.47 -16.60 4.96
CA GLY A 57 16.00 -16.51 5.01
C GLY A 57 15.45 -15.42 5.93
N MET A 58 16.28 -14.54 6.47
CA MET A 58 15.86 -13.43 7.33
C MET A 58 16.19 -12.08 6.68
N VAL A 59 15.39 -11.08 7.00
CA VAL A 59 15.68 -9.67 6.71
C VAL A 59 16.20 -9.03 7.99
N THR A 60 17.33 -8.37 7.91
CA THR A 60 17.90 -7.60 9.02
C THR A 60 17.95 -6.12 8.66
N VAL A 61 17.39 -5.30 9.54
CA VAL A 61 17.42 -3.84 9.44
C VAL A 61 18.33 -3.32 10.52
N THR A 62 19.37 -2.57 10.16
CA THR A 62 20.34 -1.97 11.08
C THR A 62 20.06 -0.48 11.23
N LEU A 63 20.11 -0.01 12.46
CA LEU A 63 19.79 1.35 12.86
C LEU A 63 21.01 2.10 13.39
N SER A 64 21.09 3.40 13.18
CA SER A 64 22.09 4.30 13.80
C SER A 64 21.78 4.59 15.26
N ARG A 65 20.54 4.41 15.70
CA ARG A 65 20.06 4.54 17.08
C ARG A 65 18.88 3.61 17.30
N ALA A 66 18.71 3.11 18.52
CA ALA A 66 17.59 2.25 18.86
C ALA A 66 16.23 2.93 18.60
N ASN A 67 15.33 2.18 17.97
CA ASN A 67 13.98 2.64 17.68
C ASN A 67 12.98 1.49 17.86
N GLY A 68 12.24 1.49 18.96
CA GLY A 68 11.22 0.48 19.25
C GLY A 68 9.99 0.53 18.34
N ALA A 69 9.78 1.65 17.65
CA ALA A 69 8.65 1.83 16.72
C ALA A 69 8.96 1.35 15.27
N LEU A 70 10.16 0.84 15.01
CA LEU A 70 10.54 0.41 13.65
C LEU A 70 9.51 -0.48 12.97
N PRO A 71 8.90 -1.52 13.60
CA PRO A 71 7.93 -2.36 12.91
C PRO A 71 6.73 -1.60 12.35
N ALA A 72 6.26 -0.56 13.04
CA ALA A 72 5.16 0.28 12.58
C ALA A 72 5.56 1.18 11.38
N LEU A 73 6.84 1.46 11.20
CA LEU A 73 7.35 2.23 10.08
C LEU A 73 7.57 1.38 8.81
N LEU A 74 7.58 0.06 8.95
CA LEU A 74 7.78 -0.90 7.85
C LEU A 74 6.46 -1.29 7.15
N ASP A 75 5.39 -0.53 7.34
CA ASP A 75 4.16 -0.62 6.55
C ASP A 75 4.41 -0.08 5.13
N ILE A 76 5.09 -0.90 4.35
CA ILE A 76 5.57 -0.58 3.00
C ILE A 76 5.08 -1.67 2.05
N PRO A 77 4.56 -1.31 0.86
CA PRO A 77 4.23 -2.29 -0.16
C PRO A 77 5.46 -3.12 -0.56
N ILE A 78 5.31 -4.44 -0.54
CA ILE A 78 6.33 -5.35 -1.05
C ILE A 78 5.97 -5.74 -2.47
N VAL A 79 6.87 -5.45 -3.40
CA VAL A 79 6.74 -5.74 -4.81
C VAL A 79 7.83 -6.71 -5.27
N LYS A 80 7.52 -7.50 -6.28
CA LYS A 80 8.46 -8.46 -6.86
C LYS A 80 9.59 -7.72 -7.58
N SER A 81 10.82 -8.14 -7.32
CA SER A 81 12.01 -7.58 -7.97
C SER A 81 11.91 -7.66 -9.50
N GLY A 82 12.26 -6.56 -10.16
CA GLY A 82 12.16 -6.40 -11.60
C GLY A 82 10.78 -5.95 -12.10
N THR A 83 9.82 -5.72 -11.20
CA THR A 83 8.50 -5.17 -11.56
C THR A 83 8.22 -3.80 -10.94
N GLU A 84 9.17 -3.22 -10.23
CA GLU A 84 9.03 -2.01 -9.42
C GLU A 84 8.63 -0.77 -10.23
N GLU A 85 9.15 -0.66 -11.46
CA GLU A 85 8.87 0.44 -12.37
C GLU A 85 7.67 0.18 -13.28
N SER A 86 7.03 -0.99 -13.15
CA SER A 86 5.81 -1.29 -13.88
C SER A 86 4.66 -0.41 -13.42
N LEU A 87 3.76 -0.04 -14.32
CA LEU A 87 2.49 0.59 -13.95
C LEU A 87 1.61 -0.33 -13.09
N THR A 88 1.88 -1.64 -13.15
CA THR A 88 1.16 -2.67 -12.41
C THR A 88 2.16 -3.65 -11.79
N PRO A 89 2.88 -3.23 -10.73
CA PRO A 89 3.87 -4.07 -10.10
C PRO A 89 3.23 -5.32 -9.47
N VAL A 90 3.95 -6.42 -9.48
CA VAL A 90 3.50 -7.70 -8.92
C VAL A 90 3.65 -7.66 -7.39
N GLY A 91 2.56 -7.82 -6.67
CA GLY A 91 2.50 -7.75 -5.21
C GLY A 91 1.97 -9.03 -4.56
N THR A 92 1.94 -9.04 -3.22
CA THR A 92 1.43 -10.15 -2.38
C THR A 92 0.03 -9.88 -1.82
N GLY A 93 -0.66 -8.88 -2.35
CA GLY A 93 -1.97 -8.43 -1.89
C GLY A 93 -3.12 -9.39 -2.24
N PRO A 94 -4.33 -9.14 -1.74
CA PRO A 94 -5.51 -9.96 -2.02
C PRO A 94 -6.01 -9.84 -3.47
N TYR A 95 -5.63 -8.78 -4.15
CA TYR A 95 -5.99 -8.48 -5.53
C TYR A 95 -4.77 -8.07 -6.34
N TYR A 96 -4.82 -8.27 -7.64
CA TYR A 96 -3.85 -7.77 -8.61
C TYR A 96 -4.55 -7.13 -9.80
N PHE A 97 -3.91 -6.13 -10.39
CA PHE A 97 -4.44 -5.46 -11.58
C PHE A 97 -4.30 -6.36 -12.81
N THR A 98 -5.36 -6.38 -13.63
CA THR A 98 -5.35 -7.03 -14.93
C THR A 98 -6.35 -6.35 -15.87
N THR A 99 -6.37 -6.77 -17.12
CA THR A 99 -7.33 -6.32 -18.13
C THR A 99 -7.96 -7.56 -18.77
N ASP A 100 -9.27 -7.58 -18.86
CA ASP A 100 -10.03 -8.62 -19.56
C ASP A 100 -10.89 -8.01 -20.69
N GLU A 101 -11.77 -8.81 -21.28
CA GLU A 101 -12.67 -8.35 -22.36
C GLU A 101 -13.61 -7.20 -21.92
N ALA A 102 -13.92 -7.11 -20.63
CA ALA A 102 -14.76 -6.08 -20.05
C ALA A 102 -13.97 -4.84 -19.58
N GLY A 103 -12.64 -4.84 -19.71
CA GLY A 103 -11.77 -3.72 -19.38
C GLY A 103 -10.87 -3.93 -18.16
N ALA A 104 -10.34 -2.83 -17.62
CA ALA A 104 -9.44 -2.83 -16.47
C ALA A 104 -10.16 -3.32 -15.21
N CYS A 105 -9.52 -4.19 -14.45
CA CYS A 105 -10.07 -4.72 -13.21
C CYS A 105 -8.98 -5.14 -12.22
N LEU A 106 -9.41 -5.35 -10.97
CA LEU A 106 -8.66 -6.05 -9.96
C LEU A 106 -9.22 -7.47 -9.86
N ALA A 107 -8.38 -8.46 -10.13
CA ALA A 107 -8.71 -9.88 -9.97
C ALA A 107 -8.22 -10.40 -8.62
N SER A 108 -8.97 -11.31 -8.01
CA SER A 108 -8.60 -11.87 -6.71
C SER A 108 -7.39 -12.79 -6.83
N HIS A 109 -6.44 -12.65 -5.91
CA HIS A 109 -5.28 -13.52 -5.79
C HIS A 109 -5.68 -14.80 -5.04
N SER A 110 -5.85 -15.91 -5.74
CA SER A 110 -6.29 -17.18 -5.16
C SER A 110 -5.33 -17.74 -4.08
N GLY A 111 -4.03 -17.49 -4.26
CA GLY A 111 -2.97 -17.87 -3.32
C GLY A 111 -2.71 -16.86 -2.20
N TRP A 112 -3.61 -15.92 -1.95
CA TRP A 112 -3.39 -14.91 -0.92
C TRP A 112 -3.20 -15.53 0.46
N TRP A 113 -2.13 -15.15 1.11
CA TRP A 113 -1.58 -15.76 2.32
C TRP A 113 -2.50 -15.75 3.55
N ARG A 114 -3.51 -14.88 3.63
CA ARG A 114 -4.47 -14.88 4.75
C ARG A 114 -5.51 -16.00 4.62
N GLY A 115 -5.73 -16.53 3.42
CA GLY A 115 -6.71 -17.58 3.19
C GLY A 115 -8.17 -17.16 3.44
N GLU A 116 -8.42 -15.89 3.75
CA GLU A 116 -9.76 -15.36 4.00
C GLU A 116 -10.55 -15.24 2.69
N SER A 117 -11.87 -15.37 2.80
CA SER A 117 -12.75 -15.08 1.67
C SER A 117 -12.62 -13.61 1.26
N ARG A 118 -12.44 -13.37 -0.02
CA ARG A 118 -12.44 -12.02 -0.59
C ARG A 118 -13.88 -11.62 -0.93
N PRO A 119 -14.27 -10.35 -0.72
CA PRO A 119 -15.65 -9.90 -0.96
C PRO A 119 -16.07 -10.03 -2.43
N ALA A 120 -15.13 -10.02 -3.37
CA ALA A 120 -15.37 -10.19 -4.80
C ALA A 120 -14.23 -10.94 -5.46
N GLU A 121 -14.51 -11.72 -6.49
CA GLU A 121 -13.48 -12.33 -7.34
C GLU A 121 -12.89 -11.34 -8.33
N ARG A 122 -13.70 -10.37 -8.74
CA ARG A 122 -13.35 -9.33 -9.69
C ARG A 122 -13.95 -7.98 -9.27
N ILE A 123 -13.14 -6.94 -9.29
CA ILE A 123 -13.56 -5.56 -9.07
C ILE A 123 -13.29 -4.78 -10.35
N ALA A 124 -14.33 -4.42 -11.08
CA ALA A 124 -14.21 -3.60 -12.28
C ALA A 124 -13.74 -2.19 -11.92
N LEU A 125 -12.84 -1.63 -12.71
CA LEU A 125 -12.34 -0.27 -12.54
C LEU A 125 -12.95 0.62 -13.61
N SER A 126 -13.64 1.68 -13.18
CA SER A 126 -14.18 2.71 -14.07
C SER A 126 -13.36 3.99 -13.92
N ALA A 127 -12.93 4.55 -15.04
CA ALA A 127 -12.27 5.84 -15.07
C ALA A 127 -13.32 6.96 -15.23
N ALA A 128 -13.26 7.96 -14.36
CA ALA A 128 -14.06 9.16 -14.50
C ALA A 128 -13.15 10.38 -14.71
N ARG A 129 -13.59 11.34 -15.51
CA ARG A 129 -12.79 12.54 -15.84
C ARG A 129 -12.74 13.54 -14.70
N ASP A 130 -13.81 13.63 -13.94
CA ASP A 130 -14.01 14.61 -12.89
C ASP A 130 -15.01 14.10 -11.83
N ARG A 131 -15.20 14.89 -10.78
CA ARG A 131 -16.10 14.57 -9.68
C ARG A 131 -17.55 14.42 -10.11
N GLU A 132 -18.02 15.23 -11.06
CA GLU A 132 -19.40 15.16 -11.53
C GLU A 132 -19.66 13.83 -12.25
N ALA A 133 -18.71 13.39 -13.07
CA ALA A 133 -18.77 12.10 -13.73
C ALA A 133 -18.78 10.92 -12.71
N ILE A 134 -17.97 11.01 -11.63
CA ILE A 134 -18.00 10.00 -10.56
C ILE A 134 -19.38 9.94 -9.91
N LEU A 135 -19.95 11.09 -9.53
CA LEU A 135 -21.26 11.16 -8.90
C LEU A 135 -22.38 10.69 -9.83
N TYR A 136 -22.29 10.99 -11.12
CA TYR A 136 -23.25 10.49 -12.11
C TYR A 136 -23.20 8.96 -12.20
N GLN A 137 -22.02 8.37 -12.38
CA GLN A 137 -21.84 6.91 -12.47
C GLN A 137 -22.32 6.21 -11.20
N PHE A 138 -22.09 6.80 -10.04
CA PHE A 138 -22.57 6.27 -8.77
C PHE A 138 -24.10 6.37 -8.64
N SER A 139 -24.68 7.50 -9.00
CA SER A 139 -26.14 7.72 -8.94
C SER A 139 -26.90 6.89 -9.96
N SER A 140 -26.30 6.59 -11.13
CA SER A 140 -26.86 5.72 -12.15
C SER A 140 -26.65 4.23 -11.90
N HIS A 141 -25.98 3.88 -10.78
CA HIS A 141 -25.61 2.50 -10.42
C HIS A 141 -24.63 1.81 -11.39
N GLU A 142 -23.95 2.56 -12.24
CA GLU A 142 -22.86 2.04 -13.06
C GLU A 142 -21.65 1.65 -12.20
N VAL A 143 -21.44 2.37 -11.10
CA VAL A 143 -20.39 2.13 -10.10
C VAL A 143 -21.03 1.96 -8.73
N GLN A 144 -20.63 0.93 -7.98
CA GLN A 144 -21.17 0.58 -6.66
C GLN A 144 -20.33 1.09 -5.50
N LEU A 145 -19.07 1.41 -5.74
CA LEU A 145 -18.15 1.92 -4.72
C LEU A 145 -17.38 3.11 -5.27
N ILE A 146 -17.36 4.18 -4.53
CA ILE A 146 -16.49 5.33 -4.79
C ILE A 146 -15.73 5.69 -3.53
N THR A 147 -14.53 6.22 -3.70
CA THR A 147 -13.76 6.82 -2.59
C THR A 147 -13.72 8.32 -2.78
N ALA A 148 -13.84 9.07 -1.69
CA ALA A 148 -13.73 10.51 -1.70
C ALA A 148 -12.75 10.98 -0.63
N ASP A 149 -11.90 11.91 -1.00
CA ASP A 149 -11.14 12.70 -0.03
C ASP A 149 -12.03 13.84 0.44
N LEU A 150 -12.33 13.88 1.73
CA LEU A 150 -13.16 14.91 2.34
C LEU A 150 -12.36 16.17 2.71
N ILE A 151 -11.04 16.13 2.53
CA ILE A 151 -10.15 17.25 2.87
C ILE A 151 -10.22 18.30 1.77
N GLY A 152 -10.82 19.44 2.07
CA GLY A 152 -10.91 20.60 1.15
C GLY A 152 -11.91 20.45 0.02
N THR A 153 -12.80 19.46 0.06
CA THR A 153 -13.87 19.26 -0.92
C THR A 153 -15.25 19.34 -0.26
N GLU A 154 -16.28 19.70 -1.03
CA GLU A 154 -17.65 19.58 -0.55
C GLU A 154 -18.02 18.11 -0.28
N PRO A 155 -18.81 17.83 0.76
CA PRO A 155 -19.29 16.49 1.03
C PRO A 155 -19.98 15.87 -0.18
N ILE A 156 -19.77 14.57 -0.41
CA ILE A 156 -20.57 13.84 -1.40
C ILE A 156 -21.94 13.59 -0.78
N THR A 157 -22.97 14.17 -1.39
CA THR A 157 -24.35 13.85 -1.07
C THR A 157 -24.92 12.96 -2.15
N ALA A 158 -25.32 11.77 -1.80
CA ALA A 158 -26.00 10.86 -2.70
C ALA A 158 -27.33 10.43 -2.05
N THR A 159 -28.33 10.15 -2.87
CA THR A 159 -29.67 9.73 -2.44
C THR A 159 -29.87 8.25 -2.74
N GLY A 160 -30.57 7.54 -1.85
CA GLY A 160 -30.87 6.12 -2.02
C GLY A 160 -30.35 5.27 -0.85
N ASN A 161 -30.29 3.95 -1.04
CA ASN A 161 -29.77 3.01 -0.07
C ASN A 161 -28.22 2.99 -0.15
N ILE A 162 -27.59 3.91 0.55
CA ILE A 162 -26.13 4.13 0.53
C ILE A 162 -25.60 3.96 1.94
N SER A 163 -24.52 3.22 2.09
CA SER A 163 -23.72 3.17 3.31
C SER A 163 -22.44 4.00 3.14
N TYR A 164 -22.06 4.66 4.21
CA TYR A 164 -20.80 5.41 4.29
C TYR A 164 -19.90 4.71 5.28
N GLU A 165 -18.64 4.61 4.93
CA GLU A 165 -17.60 4.11 5.81
C GLU A 165 -16.45 5.12 5.81
N ASP A 166 -16.11 5.62 7.00
CA ASP A 166 -14.98 6.51 7.19
C ASP A 166 -13.71 5.69 7.42
N ALA A 167 -12.68 5.98 6.67
CA ALA A 167 -11.37 5.39 6.86
C ALA A 167 -10.40 6.45 7.41
N ASP A 168 -9.76 6.13 8.53
CA ASP A 168 -8.69 6.97 9.07
C ASP A 168 -7.54 7.06 8.06
N THR A 169 -7.07 8.28 7.83
CA THR A 169 -5.93 8.53 6.95
C THR A 169 -4.73 9.05 7.75
N THR A 170 -3.54 8.92 7.19
CA THR A 170 -2.32 9.54 7.74
C THR A 170 -2.11 10.98 7.27
N VAL A 171 -3.09 11.55 6.58
CA VAL A 171 -3.04 12.94 6.08
C VAL A 171 -3.27 13.91 7.23
N LEU A 172 -2.30 14.77 7.48
CA LEU A 172 -2.36 15.84 8.46
C LEU A 172 -2.55 17.20 7.75
N GLN A 173 -3.63 17.89 8.06
CA GLN A 173 -3.78 19.31 7.67
C GLN A 173 -3.22 20.22 8.76
N PHE A 174 -2.44 21.22 8.35
CA PHE A 174 -1.91 22.22 9.27
C PHE A 174 -1.86 23.59 8.62
N LEU A 175 -1.94 24.64 9.45
CA LEU A 175 -1.66 26.02 9.07
C LEU A 175 -0.21 26.33 9.42
N GLY A 176 0.60 26.63 8.42
CA GLY A 176 1.97 27.09 8.61
C GLY A 176 2.03 28.63 8.53
N PHE A 177 2.58 29.28 9.56
CA PHE A 177 2.84 30.71 9.56
C PHE A 177 4.31 30.97 9.28
N ASN A 178 4.61 31.78 8.27
CA ASN A 178 5.97 32.22 8.04
C ASN A 178 6.29 33.42 8.98
N THR A 179 6.88 33.11 10.14
CA THR A 179 7.27 34.11 11.14
C THR A 179 8.60 34.80 10.84
N ALA A 180 9.31 34.41 9.77
CA ALA A 180 10.58 34.99 9.38
C ALA A 180 10.40 36.30 8.56
N ARG A 181 9.18 36.67 8.20
CA ARG A 181 8.82 37.93 7.57
C ARG A 181 7.91 38.72 8.53
N ALA A 182 8.52 39.39 9.46
CA ALA A 182 7.92 40.51 10.19
C ALA A 182 8.29 41.82 9.52
#